data_a5a21bbe6044121efb4317e97e53b9d9
#
_entry.id   a5a21bbe6044121efb4317e97e53b9d9
#
_cell.length_a   1.000
_cell.length_b   1.000
_cell.length_c   1.000
_cell.angle_alpha   90.00
_cell.angle_beta   90.00
_cell.angle_gamma   90.00
#
_symmetry.space_group_name_H-M   'P 1'
#
loop_
_entity.id
_entity.type
_entity.pdbx_description
1 polymer ?
#
loop_
_entity_poly.entity_id
_entity_poly.type
_entity_poly.pdbx_seq_one_letter_code
_entity_poly.pdbx_strand_id
1 'polypeptide(L)'
;MQEITFEKGNELYLKDCRDALCQSILGERSFSSPGSAEDAILEGIRQENLYVAFIGEECVGFTYIIPKGAFHSFPYLHIIAVKEEYRNKGIGKALLDYSEKIAYEMADKFFLVVADYNPDAKRFYERNGYQQIGEIPNLYRPGVTEYMMAKDLKK
;
A
#
# COMPACT_ATOMS: atom_id res chain seq x y z
N MET A 1 19.71 13.37 7.29
CA MET A 1 18.54 12.58 6.92
C MET A 1 18.98 11.19 6.52
N GLN A 2 18.34 10.17 7.06
CA GLN A 2 18.71 8.80 6.72
C GLN A 2 18.17 8.44 5.34
N GLU A 3 18.96 7.71 4.59
CA GLU A 3 18.55 7.25 3.27
C GLU A 3 17.56 6.10 3.39
N ILE A 4 16.53 6.14 2.58
CA ILE A 4 15.55 5.07 2.47
C ILE A 4 15.90 4.24 1.25
N THR A 5 16.08 2.94 1.43
CA THR A 5 16.37 2.02 0.32
C THR A 5 15.23 1.03 0.16
N PHE A 6 15.11 0.45 -1.02
CA PHE A 6 14.02 -0.46 -1.36
C PHE A 6 14.56 -1.71 -2.00
N GLU A 7 13.90 -2.83 -1.74
CA GLU A 7 14.22 -4.07 -2.43
C GLU A 7 12.99 -4.96 -2.50
N LYS A 8 13.06 -5.97 -3.34
CA LYS A 8 11.97 -6.93 -3.46
C LYS A 8 11.78 -7.67 -2.14
N GLY A 9 10.54 -7.87 -1.71
CA GLY A 9 10.24 -8.54 -0.46
C GLY A 9 10.57 -10.03 -0.51
N ASN A 10 10.88 -10.59 0.66
CA ASN A 10 11.05 -12.03 0.81
C ASN A 10 10.58 -12.43 2.21
N GLU A 11 10.52 -13.73 2.46
CA GLU A 11 9.94 -14.26 3.69
C GLU A 11 10.73 -13.88 4.95
N LEU A 12 12.00 -13.49 4.82
CA LEU A 12 12.78 -13.00 5.96
C LEU A 12 12.17 -11.75 6.59
N TYR A 13 11.41 -10.97 5.81
CA TYR A 13 10.81 -9.72 6.28
C TYR A 13 9.32 -9.84 6.58
N LEU A 14 8.81 -11.07 6.65
CA LEU A 14 7.39 -11.30 6.93
C LEU A 14 6.94 -10.65 8.24
N LYS A 15 7.73 -10.83 9.30
CA LYS A 15 7.40 -10.25 10.61
C LYS A 15 7.38 -8.72 10.55
N ASP A 16 8.36 -8.12 9.88
CA ASP A 16 8.43 -6.66 9.74
C ASP A 16 7.22 -6.12 8.98
N CYS A 17 6.85 -6.77 7.89
CA CYS A 17 5.69 -6.38 7.10
C CYS A 17 4.40 -6.56 7.90
N ARG A 18 4.27 -7.66 8.63
CA ARG A 18 3.11 -7.89 9.49
C ARG A 18 2.99 -6.81 10.55
N ASP A 19 4.11 -6.45 11.20
CA ASP A 19 4.10 -5.39 12.22
C ASP A 19 3.64 -4.06 11.61
N ALA A 20 4.16 -3.71 10.43
CA ALA A 20 3.76 -2.48 9.75
C ALA A 20 2.27 -2.46 9.43
N LEU A 21 1.74 -3.56 8.89
CA LEU A 21 0.33 -3.65 8.52
C LEU A 21 -0.58 -3.67 9.74
N CYS A 22 -0.27 -4.51 10.74
CA CYS A 22 -1.13 -4.67 11.91
C CYS A 22 -1.15 -3.44 12.82
N GLN A 23 -0.12 -2.60 12.76
CA GLN A 23 -0.08 -1.34 13.50
C GLN A 23 -0.86 -0.23 12.80
N SER A 24 -1.41 -0.48 11.61
CA SER A 24 -2.16 0.52 10.84
C SER A 24 -3.66 0.37 11.05
N ILE A 25 -4.40 1.44 10.73
CA ILE A 25 -5.86 1.39 10.75
C ILE A 25 -6.37 0.35 9.76
N LEU A 26 -5.73 0.26 8.59
CA LEU A 26 -6.08 -0.75 7.59
C LEU A 26 -5.94 -2.16 8.18
N GLY A 27 -4.84 -2.43 8.85
CA GLY A 27 -4.59 -3.74 9.45
C GLY A 27 -5.58 -4.06 10.55
N GLU A 28 -5.86 -3.10 11.44
CA GLU A 28 -6.81 -3.28 12.53
C GLU A 28 -8.21 -3.58 12.02
N ARG A 29 -8.63 -2.94 10.95
CA ARG A 29 -10.01 -3.01 10.46
C ARG A 29 -10.22 -4.08 9.39
N SER A 30 -9.21 -4.34 8.56
CA SER A 30 -9.36 -5.22 7.39
C SER A 30 -8.55 -6.50 7.46
N PHE A 31 -7.56 -6.57 8.35
CA PHE A 31 -6.68 -7.73 8.47
C PHE A 31 -6.62 -8.24 9.92
N SER A 32 -7.72 -8.13 10.65
CA SER A 32 -7.78 -8.51 12.05
C SER A 32 -8.03 -10.01 12.26
N SER A 33 -8.49 -10.74 11.24
CA SER A 33 -8.68 -12.18 11.35
C SER A 33 -7.32 -12.88 11.50
N PRO A 34 -7.22 -13.91 12.34
CA PRO A 34 -5.95 -14.64 12.52
C PRO A 34 -5.38 -15.12 11.19
N GLY A 35 -4.11 -14.74 10.94
CA GLY A 35 -3.39 -15.16 9.72
C GLY A 35 -3.69 -14.36 8.48
N SER A 36 -4.69 -13.47 8.48
CA SER A 36 -5.08 -12.75 7.26
C SER A 36 -4.00 -11.78 6.78
N ALA A 37 -3.31 -11.11 7.70
CA ALA A 37 -2.21 -10.20 7.34
C ALA A 37 -1.04 -10.98 6.72
N GLU A 38 -0.63 -12.07 7.37
CA GLU A 38 0.46 -12.91 6.86
C GLU A 38 0.11 -13.50 5.48
N ASP A 39 -1.13 -13.96 5.32
CA ASP A 39 -1.57 -14.54 4.03
C ASP A 39 -1.46 -13.52 2.90
N ALA A 40 -1.90 -12.29 3.13
CA ALA A 40 -1.83 -11.23 2.12
C ALA A 40 -0.38 -10.89 1.78
N ILE A 41 0.46 -10.77 2.80
CA ILE A 41 1.89 -10.44 2.62
C ILE A 41 2.59 -11.56 1.85
N LEU A 42 2.38 -12.80 2.25
CA LEU A 42 2.99 -13.95 1.57
C LEU A 42 2.53 -14.05 0.12
N GLU A 43 1.27 -13.76 -0.17
CA GLU A 43 0.79 -13.72 -1.54
C GLU A 43 1.60 -12.73 -2.37
N GLY A 44 1.79 -11.52 -1.86
CA GLY A 44 2.57 -10.50 -2.56
C GLY A 44 4.03 -10.90 -2.75
N ILE A 45 4.64 -11.52 -1.74
CA ILE A 45 6.02 -11.99 -1.81
C ILE A 45 6.15 -13.09 -2.88
N ARG A 46 5.27 -14.08 -2.85
CA ARG A 46 5.34 -15.22 -3.78
C ARG A 46 5.08 -14.83 -5.22
N GLN A 47 4.25 -13.80 -5.42
CA GLN A 47 3.98 -13.27 -6.76
C GLN A 47 5.01 -12.23 -7.21
N GLU A 48 5.99 -11.93 -6.35
CA GLU A 48 7.04 -10.95 -6.61
C GLU A 48 6.48 -9.53 -6.85
N ASN A 49 5.39 -9.20 -6.17
CA ASN A 49 4.69 -7.91 -6.29
C ASN A 49 4.80 -7.06 -5.03
N LEU A 50 5.57 -7.50 -4.05
CA LEU A 50 5.74 -6.80 -2.78
C LEU A 50 7.19 -6.32 -2.65
N TYR A 51 7.34 -5.06 -2.22
CA TYR A 51 8.64 -4.41 -2.08
C TYR A 51 8.75 -3.83 -0.67
N VAL A 52 9.94 -3.93 -0.08
CA VAL A 52 10.17 -3.48 1.29
C VAL A 52 11.07 -2.26 1.30
N ALA A 53 10.85 -1.41 2.30
CA ALA A 53 11.64 -0.21 2.54
C ALA A 53 12.52 -0.39 3.76
N PHE A 54 13.74 0.11 3.68
CA PHE A 54 14.72 0.03 4.76
C PHE A 54 15.25 1.39 5.15
N ILE A 55 15.54 1.54 6.44
CA ILE A 55 16.42 2.56 6.94
C ILE A 55 17.60 1.81 7.57
N GLY A 56 18.79 1.94 6.97
CA GLY A 56 19.91 1.08 7.35
C GLY A 56 19.58 -0.38 7.09
N GLU A 57 19.65 -1.20 8.11
CA GLU A 57 19.33 -2.63 8.00
C GLU A 57 17.93 -2.98 8.50
N GLU A 58 17.18 -1.98 8.94
CA GLU A 58 15.83 -2.24 9.46
C GLU A 58 14.76 -2.07 8.38
N CYS A 59 13.93 -3.10 8.23
CA CYS A 59 12.76 -3.05 7.36
C CYS A 59 11.67 -2.26 8.08
N VAL A 60 11.28 -1.12 7.50
CA VAL A 60 10.38 -0.16 8.16
C VAL A 60 9.00 -0.08 7.53
N GLY A 61 8.81 -0.70 6.39
CA GLY A 61 7.52 -0.67 5.71
C GLY A 61 7.54 -1.45 4.40
N PHE A 62 6.40 -1.49 3.74
CA PHE A 62 6.29 -2.21 2.46
C PHE A 62 5.16 -1.67 1.60
N THR A 63 5.19 -2.07 0.33
CA THR A 63 4.13 -1.80 -0.63
C THR A 63 3.85 -3.06 -1.43
N TYR A 64 2.58 -3.33 -1.70
CA TYR A 64 2.13 -4.48 -2.49
C TYR A 64 1.29 -3.96 -3.64
N ILE A 65 1.78 -4.17 -4.88
CA ILE A 65 1.16 -3.68 -6.10
C ILE A 65 0.72 -4.87 -6.93
N ILE A 66 -0.53 -4.87 -7.38
CA ILE A 66 -1.04 -5.92 -8.26
C ILE A 66 -1.01 -5.36 -9.69
N PRO A 67 -0.17 -5.91 -10.59
CA PRO A 67 0.11 -5.30 -11.89
C PRO A 67 -1.12 -5.06 -12.77
N LYS A 68 -2.08 -5.95 -12.73
CA LYS A 68 -3.33 -5.81 -13.50
C LYS A 68 -4.54 -5.89 -12.58
N GLY A 69 -4.39 -5.36 -11.37
CA GLY A 69 -5.42 -5.44 -10.35
C GLY A 69 -6.62 -4.52 -10.57
N ALA A 70 -6.48 -3.50 -11.43
CA ALA A 70 -7.58 -2.61 -11.75
C ALA A 70 -8.01 -2.84 -13.20
N PHE A 71 -9.24 -3.30 -13.39
CA PHE A 71 -9.86 -3.50 -14.71
C PHE A 71 -9.05 -4.42 -15.63
N HIS A 72 -8.28 -5.34 -15.07
CA HIS A 72 -7.39 -6.26 -15.80
C HIS A 72 -6.34 -5.58 -16.68
N SER A 73 -6.13 -4.27 -16.50
CA SER A 73 -5.27 -3.49 -17.40
C SER A 73 -4.31 -2.55 -16.70
N PHE A 74 -4.58 -2.20 -15.44
CA PHE A 74 -3.82 -1.15 -14.75
C PHE A 74 -3.32 -1.62 -13.40
N PRO A 75 -2.15 -1.12 -12.96
CA PRO A 75 -1.65 -1.44 -11.62
C PRO A 75 -2.58 -0.92 -10.54
N TYR A 76 -2.68 -1.69 -9.48
CA TYR A 76 -3.52 -1.41 -8.33
C TYR A 76 -2.66 -1.47 -7.07
N LEU A 77 -2.67 -0.41 -6.30
CA LEU A 77 -1.98 -0.38 -5.00
C LEU A 77 -2.87 -1.07 -3.98
N HIS A 78 -2.49 -2.29 -3.63
CA HIS A 78 -3.29 -3.11 -2.73
C HIS A 78 -3.02 -2.77 -1.26
N ILE A 79 -1.75 -2.68 -0.87
CA ILE A 79 -1.36 -2.37 0.51
C ILE A 79 -0.12 -1.50 0.50
N ILE A 80 -0.11 -0.49 1.37
CA ILE A 80 1.08 0.26 1.71
C ILE A 80 1.04 0.48 3.22
N ALA A 81 2.13 0.21 3.91
CA ALA A 81 2.17 0.33 5.36
C ALA A 81 3.57 0.66 5.85
N VAL A 82 3.64 1.45 6.92
CA VAL A 82 4.88 1.86 7.59
C VAL A 82 4.74 1.53 9.07
N LYS A 83 5.78 1.00 9.68
CA LYS A 83 5.79 0.73 11.13
C LYS A 83 5.47 2.00 11.89
N GLU A 84 4.69 1.86 12.96
CA GLU A 84 4.19 3.00 13.74
C GLU A 84 5.32 3.94 14.19
N GLU A 85 6.41 3.38 14.67
CA GLU A 85 7.55 4.17 15.18
C GLU A 85 8.29 4.95 14.10
N TYR A 86 8.04 4.65 12.84
CA TYR A 86 8.66 5.33 11.69
C TYR A 86 7.71 6.24 10.93
N ARG A 87 6.50 6.46 11.42
CA ARG A 87 5.54 7.35 10.78
C ARG A 87 5.92 8.80 10.97
N ASN A 88 5.36 9.67 10.11
CA ASN A 88 5.60 11.11 10.12
C ASN A 88 7.06 11.48 9.85
N LYS A 89 7.78 10.62 9.12
CA LYS A 89 9.18 10.83 8.74
C LYS A 89 9.39 10.79 7.22
N GLY A 90 8.30 10.85 6.45
CA GLY A 90 8.37 10.86 4.98
C GLY A 90 8.51 9.48 4.35
N ILE A 91 8.47 8.40 5.12
CA ILE A 91 8.65 7.05 4.58
C ILE A 91 7.45 6.63 3.74
N GLY A 92 6.23 6.97 4.17
CA GLY A 92 5.02 6.67 3.40
C GLY A 92 5.06 7.31 2.03
N LYS A 93 5.49 8.59 1.96
CA LYS A 93 5.61 9.28 0.68
C LYS A 93 6.70 8.63 -0.19
N ALA A 94 7.83 8.27 0.41
CA ALA A 94 8.92 7.61 -0.33
C ALA A 94 8.46 6.26 -0.89
N LEU A 95 7.70 5.49 -0.11
CA LEU A 95 7.12 4.23 -0.56
C LEU A 95 6.11 4.45 -1.70
N LEU A 96 5.27 5.47 -1.58
CA LEU A 96 4.30 5.78 -2.62
C LEU A 96 5.01 6.20 -3.91
N ASP A 97 6.03 7.06 -3.81
CA ASP A 97 6.82 7.48 -4.97
C ASP A 97 7.49 6.28 -5.64
N TYR A 98 8.04 5.37 -4.84
CA TYR A 98 8.66 4.14 -5.36
C TYR A 98 7.61 3.26 -6.05
N SER A 99 6.44 3.13 -5.45
CA SER A 99 5.33 2.36 -6.02
C SER A 99 4.91 2.94 -7.38
N GLU A 100 4.89 4.26 -7.49
CA GLU A 100 4.52 4.94 -8.74
C GLU A 100 5.54 4.70 -9.83
N LYS A 101 6.83 4.62 -9.49
CA LYS A 101 7.86 4.29 -10.47
C LYS A 101 7.66 2.89 -11.04
N ILE A 102 7.36 1.94 -10.16
CA ILE A 102 7.07 0.56 -10.58
C ILE A 102 5.81 0.52 -11.43
N ALA A 103 4.75 1.19 -10.98
CA ALA A 103 3.48 1.22 -11.70
C ALA A 103 3.63 1.86 -13.08
N TYR A 104 4.45 2.88 -13.20
CA TYR A 104 4.66 3.58 -14.47
C TYR A 104 5.28 2.68 -15.54
N GLU A 105 6.06 1.68 -15.13
CA GLU A 105 6.61 0.69 -16.06
C GLU A 105 5.53 -0.21 -16.64
N MET A 106 4.37 -0.26 -15.98
CA MET A 106 3.26 -1.13 -16.38
C MET A 106 2.21 -0.37 -17.19
N ALA A 107 1.90 0.87 -16.77
CA ALA A 107 0.85 1.68 -17.38
C ALA A 107 0.97 3.14 -16.93
N ASP A 108 0.14 4.00 -17.50
CA ASP A 108 0.17 5.43 -17.20
C ASP A 108 -0.86 5.86 -16.14
N LYS A 109 -1.52 4.91 -15.49
CA LYS A 109 -2.50 5.19 -14.43
C LYS A 109 -2.31 4.23 -13.27
N PHE A 110 -2.53 4.72 -12.07
CA PHE A 110 -2.43 3.93 -10.85
C PHE A 110 -3.72 4.08 -10.05
N PHE A 111 -4.26 2.97 -9.57
CA PHE A 111 -5.54 2.93 -8.87
C PHE A 111 -5.38 2.41 -7.46
N LEU A 112 -6.26 2.85 -6.57
CA LEU A 112 -6.38 2.29 -5.23
C LEU A 112 -7.80 2.51 -4.71
N VAL A 113 -8.15 1.84 -3.63
CA VAL A 113 -9.35 2.16 -2.87
C VAL A 113 -8.94 2.48 -1.43
N VAL A 114 -9.69 3.36 -0.79
CA VAL A 114 -9.48 3.72 0.61
C VAL A 114 -10.83 3.76 1.31
N ALA A 115 -10.91 3.11 2.47
CA ALA A 115 -12.16 3.00 3.21
C ALA A 115 -12.55 4.33 3.88
N ASP A 116 -13.85 4.52 4.05
CA ASP A 116 -14.39 5.73 4.69
C ASP A 116 -13.97 5.87 6.16
N TYR A 117 -13.57 4.78 6.81
CA TYR A 117 -13.07 4.84 8.19
C TYR A 117 -11.62 5.31 8.29
N ASN A 118 -10.97 5.61 7.16
CA ASN A 118 -9.57 6.01 7.12
C ASN A 118 -9.39 7.36 6.38
N PRO A 119 -9.98 8.45 6.92
CA PRO A 119 -9.90 9.75 6.24
C PRO A 119 -8.48 10.31 6.15
N ASP A 120 -7.60 9.95 7.08
CA ASP A 120 -6.21 10.40 7.03
C ASP A 120 -5.48 9.82 5.83
N ALA A 121 -5.72 8.55 5.51
CA ALA A 121 -5.13 7.93 4.33
C ALA A 121 -5.67 8.59 3.06
N LYS A 122 -6.96 8.86 3.00
CA LYS A 122 -7.55 9.54 1.85
C LYS A 122 -6.89 10.90 1.60
N ARG A 123 -6.71 11.69 2.66
CA ARG A 123 -6.02 12.99 2.57
C ARG A 123 -4.57 12.83 2.12
N PHE A 124 -3.89 11.79 2.60
CA PHE A 124 -2.53 11.49 2.18
C PHE A 124 -2.46 11.27 0.66
N TYR A 125 -3.37 10.47 0.12
CA TYR A 125 -3.41 10.23 -1.31
C TYR A 125 -3.76 11.50 -2.10
N GLU A 126 -4.72 12.27 -1.61
CA GLU A 126 -5.11 13.54 -2.27
C GLU A 126 -3.93 14.52 -2.33
N ARG A 127 -3.17 14.63 -1.24
CA ARG A 127 -1.98 15.49 -1.22
C ARG A 127 -0.91 15.04 -2.22
N ASN A 128 -0.93 13.75 -2.57
CA ASN A 128 0.03 13.17 -3.50
C ASN A 128 -0.52 13.03 -4.93
N GLY A 129 -1.60 13.72 -5.22
CA GLY A 129 -2.10 13.84 -6.60
C GLY A 129 -3.17 12.85 -7.01
N TYR A 130 -3.67 12.04 -6.09
CA TYR A 130 -4.77 11.12 -6.38
C TYR A 130 -6.10 11.85 -6.31
N GLN A 131 -7.01 11.50 -7.22
CA GLN A 131 -8.36 12.06 -7.27
C GLN A 131 -9.37 10.96 -7.03
N GLN A 132 -10.41 11.27 -6.28
CA GLN A 132 -11.51 10.33 -6.11
C GLN A 132 -12.31 10.26 -7.41
N ILE A 133 -12.45 9.06 -7.94
CA ILE A 133 -13.19 8.82 -9.19
C ILE A 133 -14.48 8.05 -8.98
N GLY A 134 -14.76 7.61 -7.77
CA GLY A 134 -16.00 6.90 -7.48
C GLY A 134 -16.08 6.44 -6.03
N GLU A 135 -17.22 5.87 -5.70
CA GLU A 135 -17.46 5.26 -4.38
C GLU A 135 -18.11 3.91 -4.60
N ILE A 136 -17.72 2.95 -3.76
CA ILE A 136 -18.28 1.61 -3.83
C ILE A 136 -18.78 1.24 -2.43
N PRO A 137 -20.09 1.41 -2.17
CA PRO A 137 -20.65 1.02 -0.87
C PRO A 137 -20.61 -0.49 -0.71
N ASN A 138 -20.28 -0.92 0.50
CA ASN A 138 -20.32 -2.34 0.87
C ASN A 138 -19.41 -3.23 0.00
N LEU A 139 -18.29 -2.71 -0.47
CA LEU A 139 -17.38 -3.47 -1.33
C LEU A 139 -16.80 -4.68 -0.59
N TYR A 140 -16.17 -4.45 0.53
CA TYR A 140 -15.57 -5.51 1.34
C TYR A 140 -16.37 -5.84 2.59
N ARG A 141 -17.10 -4.86 3.14
CA ARG A 141 -17.86 -5.01 4.37
C ARG A 141 -19.16 -4.23 4.32
N PRO A 142 -20.25 -4.77 4.91
CA PRO A 142 -21.49 -4.00 5.06
C PRO A 142 -21.24 -2.71 5.85
N GLY A 143 -21.78 -1.61 5.35
CA GLY A 143 -21.70 -0.32 6.04
C GLY A 143 -20.40 0.45 5.82
N VAL A 144 -19.47 -0.08 5.06
CA VAL A 144 -18.22 0.60 4.74
C VAL A 144 -18.17 0.93 3.25
N THR A 145 -17.98 2.21 2.94
CA THR A 145 -17.81 2.66 1.55
C THR A 145 -16.31 2.77 1.25
N GLU A 146 -15.90 2.19 0.12
CA GLU A 146 -14.54 2.37 -0.39
C GLU A 146 -14.56 3.48 -1.43
N TYR A 147 -13.65 4.44 -1.28
CA TYR A 147 -13.47 5.48 -2.29
C TYR A 147 -12.42 5.01 -3.28
N MET A 148 -12.81 4.96 -4.56
CA MET A 148 -11.86 4.61 -5.62
C MET A 148 -11.09 5.87 -6.02
N MET A 149 -9.77 5.76 -6.04
CA MET A 149 -8.90 6.88 -6.37
C MET A 149 -7.94 6.52 -7.49
N ALA A 150 -7.57 7.49 -8.27
CA ALA A 150 -6.66 7.28 -9.40
C ALA A 150 -5.73 8.46 -9.56
N LYS A 151 -4.56 8.18 -10.14
CA LYS A 151 -3.57 9.18 -10.50
C LYS A 151 -2.99 8.86 -11.87
N ASP A 152 -2.88 9.89 -12.71
CA ASP A 152 -2.15 9.77 -13.97
C ASP A 152 -0.66 9.85 -13.65
N LEU A 153 0.09 8.84 -14.07
CA LEU A 153 1.51 8.75 -13.79
C LEU A 153 2.31 9.44 -14.89
N LYS A 154 3.36 10.15 -14.48
CA LYS A 154 4.24 10.86 -15.40
C LYS A 154 5.67 10.65 -14.95
N LYS A 155 6.56 10.77 -15.91
CA LYS A 155 7.98 10.77 -15.59
C LYS A 155 8.37 11.99 -14.79
#